data_999326f4151d727ff914b15c5f7b185c
#
_entry.id   999326f4151d727ff914b15c5f7b185c
#
_cell.length_a   1.000
_cell.length_b   1.000
_cell.length_c   1.000
_cell.angle_alpha   90.00
_cell.angle_beta   90.00
_cell.angle_gamma   90.00
#
_symmetry.space_group_name_H-M   'P 1'
#
loop_
_entity.id
_entity.type
_entity.pdbx_description
1 polymer ?
#
loop_
_entity_poly.entity_id
_entity_poly.type
_entity_poly.pdbx_seq_one_letter_code
_entity_poly.pdbx_strand_id
1 'polypeptide(L)'
;MNSISTHQPLTRLNIFSFKGVQMRTFHITWLTFFFSFFAWFGMASLMPLAKEQLHLTKDQLGNIQIASVSATIIARLLIGRLVDAYGPRLVYTWLLVICAVPVLLIGTSQSYESFLLFRLAIGVIGASFVITQFHTSVMFAPSIKGTANATAGGFGNAGAG
;
A
#
# COMPACT_ATOMS: atom_id res chain seq x y z
N MET A 1 22.84 -26.95 -7.84
CA MET A 1 22.41 -26.75 -6.43
C MET A 1 22.84 -25.36 -6.02
N ASN A 2 21.95 -24.37 -6.20
CA ASN A 2 22.25 -22.99 -5.83
C ASN A 2 22.10 -22.87 -4.31
N SER A 3 23.17 -22.47 -3.64
CA SER A 3 23.17 -22.09 -2.24
C SER A 3 22.20 -20.93 -2.02
N ILE A 4 21.01 -21.24 -1.50
CA ILE A 4 20.12 -20.25 -0.93
C ILE A 4 20.93 -19.64 0.23
N SER A 5 21.46 -18.43 0.03
CA SER A 5 22.05 -17.66 1.11
C SER A 5 20.94 -17.35 2.11
N THR A 6 20.81 -18.18 3.13
CA THR A 6 19.90 -17.95 4.26
C THR A 6 20.44 -16.74 5.01
N HIS A 7 20.04 -15.53 4.59
CA HIS A 7 20.32 -14.34 5.36
C HIS A 7 19.66 -14.51 6.74
N GLN A 8 20.48 -14.58 7.78
CA GLN A 8 19.96 -14.65 9.14
C GLN A 8 19.08 -13.43 9.43
N PRO A 9 17.93 -13.60 10.08
CA PRO A 9 17.07 -12.50 10.44
C PRO A 9 17.79 -11.46 11.30
N LEU A 10 17.55 -10.19 11.04
CA LEU A 10 18.14 -9.11 11.84
C LEU A 10 17.60 -9.15 13.27
N THR A 11 18.50 -9.06 14.24
CA THR A 11 18.18 -9.04 15.68
C THR A 11 18.12 -7.63 16.27
N ARG A 12 18.46 -6.61 15.47
CA ARG A 12 18.41 -5.19 15.88
C ARG A 12 17.87 -4.36 14.72
N LEU A 13 17.02 -3.41 15.05
CA LEU A 13 16.52 -2.39 14.13
C LEU A 13 17.31 -1.10 14.32
N ASN A 14 18.05 -0.69 13.31
CA ASN A 14 18.71 0.62 13.29
C ASN A 14 18.17 1.44 12.11
N ILE A 15 17.17 2.28 12.40
CA ILE A 15 16.45 3.08 11.43
C ILE A 15 17.31 4.11 10.68
N PHE A 16 18.48 4.45 11.22
CA PHE A 16 19.41 5.37 10.56
C PHE A 16 20.46 4.63 9.71
N SER A 17 20.47 3.31 9.73
CA SER A 17 21.41 2.51 8.96
C SER A 17 20.82 2.08 7.63
N PHE A 18 21.55 2.33 6.54
CA PHE A 18 21.27 1.82 5.20
C PHE A 18 22.24 0.69 4.81
N LYS A 19 23.02 0.18 5.79
CA LYS A 19 24.00 -0.88 5.56
C LYS A 19 23.31 -2.25 5.50
N GLY A 20 23.70 -3.06 4.52
CA GLY A 20 23.18 -4.40 4.32
C GLY A 20 21.87 -4.42 3.49
N VAL A 21 21.66 -5.55 2.82
CA VAL A 21 20.50 -5.73 1.91
C VAL A 21 19.17 -5.65 2.68
N GLN A 22 19.10 -6.27 3.86
CA GLN A 22 17.88 -6.30 4.66
C GLN A 22 17.44 -4.91 5.13
N MET A 23 18.37 -4.06 5.61
CA MET A 23 18.00 -2.69 6.02
C MET A 23 17.61 -1.82 4.85
N ARG A 24 18.29 -1.93 3.70
CA ARG A 24 17.87 -1.21 2.48
C ARG A 24 16.48 -1.66 2.04
N THR A 25 16.22 -2.96 2.04
CA THR A 25 14.91 -3.51 1.71
C THR A 25 13.84 -3.02 2.68
N PHE A 26 14.13 -2.97 3.98
CA PHE A 26 13.23 -2.42 4.99
C PHE A 26 12.86 -0.95 4.69
N HIS A 27 13.86 -0.11 4.37
CA HIS A 27 13.61 1.29 4.02
C HIS A 27 12.80 1.44 2.74
N ILE A 28 13.10 0.66 1.71
CA ILE A 28 12.30 0.66 0.49
C ILE A 28 10.86 0.21 0.79
N THR A 29 10.67 -0.81 1.62
CA THR A 29 9.36 -1.37 1.95
C THR A 29 8.45 -0.34 2.63
N TRP A 30 8.92 0.32 3.71
CA TRP A 30 8.09 1.33 4.38
C TRP A 30 7.89 2.59 3.53
N LEU A 31 8.90 3.00 2.74
CA LEU A 31 8.77 4.13 1.83
C LEU A 31 7.75 3.85 0.72
N THR A 32 7.75 2.64 0.18
CA THR A 32 6.74 2.19 -0.80
C THR A 32 5.34 2.22 -0.17
N PHE A 33 5.22 1.81 1.09
CA PHE A 33 3.97 1.88 1.83
C PHE A 33 3.51 3.33 2.04
N PHE A 34 4.43 4.23 2.38
CA PHE A 34 4.18 5.67 2.49
C PHE A 34 3.57 6.23 1.19
N PHE A 35 4.20 5.98 0.04
CA PHE A 35 3.69 6.47 -1.24
C PHE A 35 2.35 5.81 -1.64
N SER A 36 2.14 4.55 -1.28
CA SER A 36 0.85 3.88 -1.48
C SER A 36 -0.26 4.58 -0.71
N PHE A 37 -0.02 4.90 0.54
CA PHE A 37 -0.99 5.59 1.40
C PHE A 37 -1.16 7.05 1.01
N PHE A 38 -0.09 7.73 0.64
CA PHE A 38 -0.17 9.08 0.08
C PHE A 38 -1.07 9.13 -1.17
N ALA A 39 -0.91 8.18 -2.10
CA ALA A 39 -1.76 8.10 -3.28
C ALA A 39 -3.22 7.78 -2.93
N TRP A 40 -3.47 6.89 -1.96
CA TRP A 40 -4.83 6.50 -1.56
C TRP A 40 -5.55 7.62 -0.82
N PHE A 41 -4.92 8.19 0.20
CA PHE A 41 -5.51 9.22 1.07
C PHE A 41 -5.41 10.63 0.48
N GLY A 42 -4.40 10.93 -0.34
CA GLY A 42 -4.29 12.20 -1.05
C GLY A 42 -5.52 12.52 -1.89
N MET A 43 -6.23 11.50 -2.38
CA MET A 43 -7.51 11.67 -3.06
C MET A 43 -8.61 12.22 -2.15
N ALA A 44 -8.54 12.06 -0.83
CA ALA A 44 -9.53 12.60 0.08
C ALA A 44 -9.52 14.14 0.08
N SER A 45 -8.34 14.73 -0.05
CA SER A 45 -8.17 16.19 -0.16
C SER A 45 -8.76 16.77 -1.46
N LEU A 46 -8.88 15.95 -2.50
CA LEU A 46 -9.45 16.33 -3.80
C LEU A 46 -10.97 16.08 -3.88
N MET A 47 -11.57 15.45 -2.87
CA MET A 47 -13.02 15.14 -2.88
C MET A 47 -13.92 16.37 -2.98
N PRO A 48 -13.63 17.53 -2.33
CA PRO A 48 -14.43 18.73 -2.51
C PRO A 48 -14.45 19.21 -3.97
N LEU A 49 -13.29 19.20 -4.62
CA LEU A 49 -13.16 19.58 -6.04
C LEU A 49 -13.94 18.62 -6.96
N ALA A 50 -13.79 17.31 -6.75
CA ALA A 50 -14.53 16.30 -7.50
C ALA A 50 -16.04 16.45 -7.30
N LYS A 51 -16.49 16.81 -6.09
CA LYS A 51 -17.90 17.07 -5.79
C LYS A 51 -18.46 18.21 -6.63
N GLU A 52 -17.73 19.31 -6.74
CA GLU A 52 -18.16 20.47 -7.53
C GLU A 52 -18.15 20.16 -9.02
N GLN A 53 -17.07 19.58 -9.53
CA GLN A 53 -16.93 19.31 -10.97
C GLN A 53 -17.92 18.26 -11.50
N LEU A 54 -18.21 17.23 -10.72
CA LEU A 54 -19.09 16.13 -11.10
C LEU A 54 -20.50 16.26 -10.50
N HIS A 55 -20.80 17.36 -9.81
CA HIS A 55 -22.09 17.64 -9.15
C HIS A 55 -22.56 16.49 -8.25
N LEU A 56 -21.62 15.90 -7.46
CA LEU A 56 -21.89 14.71 -6.63
C LEU A 56 -22.79 15.04 -5.44
N THR A 57 -23.76 14.19 -5.19
CA THR A 57 -24.57 14.23 -3.97
C THR A 57 -23.80 13.73 -2.76
N LYS A 58 -24.33 14.00 -1.55
CA LYS A 58 -23.73 13.47 -0.30
C LYS A 58 -23.73 11.95 -0.27
N ASP A 59 -24.76 11.31 -0.78
CA ASP A 59 -24.89 9.84 -0.82
C ASP A 59 -23.87 9.24 -1.78
N GLN A 60 -23.66 9.86 -2.95
CA GLN A 60 -22.63 9.44 -3.90
C GLN A 60 -21.22 9.54 -3.31
N LEU A 61 -20.92 10.61 -2.55
CA LEU A 61 -19.66 10.73 -1.84
C LEU A 61 -19.46 9.62 -0.80
N GLY A 62 -20.51 9.29 -0.04
CA GLY A 62 -20.52 8.18 0.90
C GLY A 62 -20.25 6.84 0.21
N ASN A 63 -20.91 6.58 -0.90
CA ASN A 63 -20.74 5.36 -1.69
C ASN A 63 -19.30 5.24 -2.25
N ILE A 64 -18.70 6.33 -2.70
CA ILE A 64 -17.31 6.37 -3.18
C ILE A 64 -16.34 5.96 -2.06
N GLN A 65 -16.54 6.48 -0.84
CA GLN A 65 -15.71 6.13 0.31
C GLN A 65 -15.86 4.66 0.68
N ILE A 66 -17.09 4.18 0.80
CA ILE A 66 -17.41 2.78 1.11
C ILE A 66 -16.79 1.85 0.05
N ALA A 67 -16.96 2.15 -1.24
CA ALA A 67 -16.43 1.35 -2.32
C ALA A 67 -14.89 1.23 -2.24
N SER A 68 -14.20 2.33 -2.00
CA SER A 68 -12.74 2.35 -1.88
C SER A 68 -12.23 1.50 -0.71
N VAL A 69 -12.89 1.57 0.45
CA VAL A 69 -12.52 0.76 1.63
C VAL A 69 -12.88 -0.71 1.41
N SER A 70 -14.05 -1.00 0.83
CA SER A 70 -14.48 -2.37 0.55
C SER A 70 -13.52 -3.08 -0.42
N ALA A 71 -13.07 -2.37 -1.47
CA ALA A 71 -12.06 -2.88 -2.39
C ALA A 71 -10.76 -3.25 -1.66
N THR A 72 -10.34 -2.47 -0.68
CA THR A 72 -9.17 -2.77 0.15
C THR A 72 -9.32 -4.07 0.92
N ILE A 73 -10.47 -4.34 1.50
CA ILE A 73 -10.72 -5.57 2.29
C ILE A 73 -10.58 -6.80 1.39
N ILE A 74 -11.23 -6.78 0.22
CA ILE A 74 -11.16 -7.89 -0.74
C ILE A 74 -9.72 -8.05 -1.27
N ALA A 75 -9.07 -6.94 -1.62
CA ALA A 75 -7.71 -6.94 -2.13
C ALA A 75 -6.72 -7.55 -1.13
N ARG A 76 -6.86 -7.29 0.18
CA ARG A 76 -5.98 -7.85 1.22
C ARG A 76 -5.99 -9.38 1.23
N LEU A 77 -7.13 -10.00 1.04
CA LEU A 77 -7.26 -11.46 0.99
C LEU A 77 -6.55 -12.05 -0.24
N LEU A 78 -6.73 -11.41 -1.40
CA LEU A 78 -6.08 -11.84 -2.65
C LEU A 78 -4.58 -11.61 -2.61
N ILE A 79 -4.15 -10.43 -2.20
CA ILE A 79 -2.74 -10.04 -2.13
C ILE A 79 -1.98 -10.92 -1.12
N GLY A 80 -2.59 -11.28 0.02
CA GLY A 80 -1.99 -12.22 0.96
C GLY A 80 -1.59 -13.53 0.29
N ARG A 81 -2.50 -14.16 -0.45
CA ARG A 81 -2.23 -15.38 -1.21
C ARG A 81 -1.17 -15.22 -2.28
N LEU A 82 -1.19 -14.09 -2.99
CA LEU A 82 -0.20 -13.80 -4.03
C LEU A 82 1.20 -13.61 -3.42
N VAL A 83 1.30 -12.98 -2.25
CA VAL A 83 2.57 -12.79 -1.53
C VAL A 83 3.15 -14.13 -1.10
N ASP A 84 2.30 -15.06 -0.63
CA ASP A 84 2.74 -16.41 -0.27
C ASP A 84 3.22 -17.21 -1.49
N ALA A 85 2.57 -17.03 -2.65
CA ALA A 85 2.90 -17.77 -3.87
C ALA A 85 4.10 -17.20 -4.65
N TYR A 86 4.19 -15.87 -4.77
CA TYR A 86 5.15 -15.18 -5.66
C TYR A 86 6.18 -14.32 -4.92
N GLY A 87 6.02 -14.17 -3.62
CA GLY A 87 6.88 -13.35 -2.78
C GLY A 87 6.55 -11.85 -2.80
N PRO A 88 6.95 -11.14 -1.72
CA PRO A 88 6.52 -9.76 -1.50
C PRO A 88 7.05 -8.76 -2.54
N ARG A 89 8.26 -8.97 -3.04
CA ARG A 89 8.90 -8.03 -3.97
C ARG A 89 8.12 -7.93 -5.29
N LEU A 90 7.80 -9.05 -5.89
CA LEU A 90 7.12 -9.10 -7.18
C LEU A 90 5.69 -8.61 -7.05
N VAL A 91 4.99 -9.06 -6.02
CA VAL A 91 3.59 -8.66 -5.78
C VAL A 91 3.48 -7.16 -5.49
N TYR A 92 4.43 -6.60 -4.73
CA TYR A 92 4.45 -5.17 -4.46
C TYR A 92 4.67 -4.35 -5.73
N THR A 93 5.63 -4.77 -6.57
CA THR A 93 5.90 -4.09 -7.84
C THR A 93 4.66 -4.06 -8.72
N TRP A 94 4.00 -5.21 -8.90
CA TRP A 94 2.78 -5.28 -9.71
C TRP A 94 1.61 -4.50 -9.10
N LEU A 95 1.44 -4.53 -7.79
CA LEU A 95 0.42 -3.73 -7.12
C LEU A 95 0.59 -2.25 -7.43
N LEU A 96 1.81 -1.72 -7.31
CA LEU A 96 2.09 -0.32 -7.60
C LEU A 96 1.87 0.04 -9.07
N VAL A 97 2.37 -0.78 -9.99
CA VAL A 97 2.22 -0.53 -11.44
C VAL A 97 0.75 -0.53 -11.84
N ILE A 98 -0.02 -1.53 -11.38
CA ILE A 98 -1.45 -1.63 -11.71
C ILE A 98 -2.23 -0.47 -11.10
N CYS A 99 -1.97 -0.12 -9.84
CA CYS A 99 -2.68 0.97 -9.18
C CYS A 99 -2.24 2.37 -9.65
N ALA A 100 -1.06 2.53 -10.24
CA ALA A 100 -0.65 3.79 -10.83
C ALA A 100 -1.58 4.22 -11.98
N VAL A 101 -2.10 3.29 -12.75
CA VAL A 101 -3.00 3.58 -13.89
C VAL A 101 -4.27 4.33 -13.42
N PRO A 102 -5.08 3.82 -12.50
CA PRO A 102 -6.27 4.55 -12.05
C PRO A 102 -5.93 5.84 -11.30
N VAL A 103 -4.79 5.93 -10.61
CA VAL A 103 -4.34 7.18 -9.96
C VAL A 103 -4.06 8.26 -10.99
N LEU A 104 -3.40 7.92 -12.11
CA LEU A 104 -3.12 8.88 -13.18
C LEU A 104 -4.37 9.27 -13.97
N LEU A 105 -5.31 8.35 -14.12
CA LEU A 105 -6.49 8.56 -14.97
C LEU A 105 -7.71 9.12 -14.23
N ILE A 106 -7.75 9.13 -12.90
CA ILE A 106 -8.93 9.58 -12.14
C ILE A 106 -9.34 11.02 -12.47
N GLY A 107 -8.37 11.88 -12.81
CA GLY A 107 -8.64 13.25 -13.24
C GLY A 107 -9.38 13.37 -14.58
N THR A 108 -9.49 12.29 -15.36
CA THR A 108 -10.25 12.26 -16.61
C THR A 108 -11.72 11.88 -16.41
N SER A 109 -12.15 11.63 -15.16
CA SER A 109 -13.52 11.25 -14.85
C SER A 109 -14.51 12.36 -15.21
N GLN A 110 -15.56 12.02 -15.94
CA GLN A 110 -16.61 12.95 -16.37
C GLN A 110 -17.99 12.58 -15.78
N SER A 111 -18.08 11.48 -15.03
CA SER A 111 -19.31 11.04 -14.38
C SER A 111 -19.03 10.41 -13.01
N TYR A 112 -20.10 10.30 -12.19
CA TYR A 112 -20.05 9.59 -10.91
C TYR A 112 -19.54 8.16 -11.07
N GLU A 113 -20.05 7.42 -12.06
CA GLU A 113 -19.72 6.01 -12.28
C GLU A 113 -18.24 5.84 -12.63
N SER A 114 -17.69 6.69 -13.52
CA SER A 114 -16.28 6.63 -13.89
C SER A 114 -15.38 6.96 -12.69
N PHE A 115 -15.75 7.98 -11.91
CA PHE A 115 -15.01 8.35 -10.70
C PHE A 115 -15.08 7.26 -9.63
N LEU A 116 -16.26 6.66 -9.41
CA LEU A 116 -16.46 5.53 -8.48
C LEU A 116 -15.58 4.33 -8.87
N LEU A 117 -15.52 4.00 -10.17
CA LEU A 117 -14.71 2.90 -10.68
C LEU A 117 -13.21 3.13 -10.40
N PHE A 118 -12.70 4.33 -10.70
CA PHE A 118 -11.31 4.66 -10.39
C PHE A 118 -11.04 4.64 -8.88
N ARG A 119 -11.94 5.14 -8.06
CA ARG A 119 -11.80 5.11 -6.60
C ARG A 119 -11.79 3.68 -6.04
N LEU A 120 -12.60 2.79 -6.59
CA LEU A 120 -12.62 1.38 -6.26
C LEU A 120 -11.28 0.73 -6.65
N ALA A 121 -10.78 0.99 -7.85
CA ALA A 121 -9.49 0.49 -8.30
C ALA A 121 -8.30 1.02 -7.46
N ILE A 122 -8.31 2.30 -7.11
CA ILE A 122 -7.31 2.90 -6.22
C ILE A 122 -7.38 2.30 -4.81
N GLY A 123 -8.56 1.92 -4.33
CA GLY A 123 -8.74 1.25 -3.04
C GLY A 123 -7.94 -0.04 -2.89
N VAL A 124 -7.63 -0.72 -4.00
CA VAL A 124 -6.78 -1.94 -4.00
C VAL A 124 -5.38 -1.66 -3.44
N ILE A 125 -4.86 -0.44 -3.60
CA ILE A 125 -3.53 -0.05 -3.09
C ILE A 125 -3.42 -0.15 -1.56
N GLY A 126 -4.55 -0.08 -0.85
CA GLY A 126 -4.59 -0.28 0.60
C GLY A 126 -4.17 -1.69 1.05
N ALA A 127 -4.07 -2.67 0.12
CA ALA A 127 -3.49 -3.97 0.37
C ALA A 127 -1.95 -3.94 0.50
N SER A 128 -1.29 -2.84 0.16
CA SER A 128 0.15 -2.61 0.38
C SER A 128 0.57 -2.84 1.84
N PHE A 129 -0.33 -2.58 2.79
CA PHE A 129 -0.11 -2.85 4.20
C PHE A 129 0.23 -4.33 4.46
N VAL A 130 -0.50 -5.27 3.86
CA VAL A 130 -0.28 -6.71 4.03
C VAL A 130 1.11 -7.11 3.54
N ILE A 131 1.52 -6.59 2.38
CA ILE A 131 2.84 -6.88 1.81
C ILE A 131 3.94 -6.31 2.72
N THR A 132 3.76 -5.09 3.21
CA THR A 132 4.70 -4.42 4.12
C THR A 132 4.90 -5.21 5.40
N GLN A 133 3.81 -5.65 6.04
CA GLN A 133 3.88 -6.42 7.28
C GLN A 133 4.52 -7.80 7.06
N PHE A 134 4.16 -8.50 5.98
CA PHE A 134 4.78 -9.77 5.62
C PHE A 134 6.27 -9.60 5.34
N HIS A 135 6.64 -8.68 4.45
CA HIS A 135 8.02 -8.45 4.04
C HIS A 135 8.92 -8.07 5.23
N THR A 136 8.43 -7.19 6.10
CA THR A 136 9.15 -6.84 7.33
C THR A 136 9.29 -8.04 8.25
N SER A 137 8.23 -8.83 8.40
CA SER A 137 8.23 -10.00 9.29
C SER A 137 9.22 -11.07 8.92
N VAL A 138 9.57 -11.23 7.64
CA VAL A 138 10.55 -12.22 7.19
C VAL A 138 12.00 -11.71 7.31
N MET A 139 12.22 -10.40 7.43
CA MET A 139 13.55 -9.81 7.54
C MET A 139 14.07 -9.75 8.98
N PHE A 140 13.20 -9.74 9.99
CA PHE A 140 13.56 -9.51 11.39
C PHE A 140 13.27 -10.73 12.27
N ALA A 141 14.13 -10.92 13.28
CA ALA A 141 13.99 -11.99 14.26
C ALA A 141 12.70 -11.85 15.08
N PRO A 142 12.13 -12.95 15.60
CA PRO A 142 10.89 -12.92 16.39
C PRO A 142 10.92 -11.93 17.55
N SER A 143 12.09 -11.73 18.19
CA SER A 143 12.27 -10.83 19.34
C SER A 143 12.02 -9.36 19.04
N ILE A 144 12.23 -8.92 17.79
CA ILE A 144 12.07 -7.51 17.38
C ILE A 144 11.07 -7.32 16.23
N LYS A 145 10.46 -8.40 15.75
CA LYS A 145 9.51 -8.38 14.64
C LYS A 145 8.37 -7.39 14.86
N GLY A 146 7.82 -7.35 16.08
CA GLY A 146 6.75 -6.42 16.43
C GLY A 146 7.19 -4.97 16.30
N THR A 147 8.36 -4.62 16.84
CA THR A 147 8.94 -3.27 16.73
C THR A 147 9.20 -2.89 15.27
N ALA A 148 9.79 -3.79 14.49
CA ALA A 148 10.07 -3.54 13.08
C ALA A 148 8.76 -3.31 12.28
N ASN A 149 7.74 -4.12 12.50
CA ASN A 149 6.42 -3.96 11.86
C ASN A 149 5.72 -2.66 12.30
N ALA A 150 5.77 -2.32 13.58
CA ALA A 150 5.22 -1.06 14.09
C ALA A 150 5.93 0.15 13.48
N THR A 151 7.25 0.09 13.34
CA THR A 151 8.05 1.16 12.72
C THR A 151 7.72 1.31 11.23
N ALA A 152 7.70 0.20 10.47
CA ALA A 152 7.34 0.23 9.05
C ALA A 152 5.90 0.70 8.84
N GLY A 153 4.98 0.26 9.70
CA GLY A 153 3.59 0.69 9.70
C GLY A 153 3.42 2.17 10.02
N GLY A 154 4.11 2.66 11.07
CA GLY A 154 4.06 4.06 11.48
C GLY A 154 4.58 5.00 10.40
N PHE A 155 5.78 4.74 9.87
CA PHE A 155 6.34 5.55 8.78
C PHE A 155 5.52 5.49 7.50
N GLY A 156 4.99 4.31 7.15
CA GLY A 156 4.15 4.17 5.97
C GLY A 156 2.81 4.88 6.12
N ASN A 157 2.16 4.80 7.28
CA ASN A 157 0.90 5.51 7.56
C ASN A 157 1.05 7.03 7.54
N ALA A 158 2.25 7.58 7.82
CA ALA A 158 2.51 9.00 7.68
C ALA A 158 2.25 9.55 6.26
N GLY A 159 2.17 8.68 5.25
CA GLY A 159 1.73 9.05 3.91
C GLY A 159 0.25 9.44 3.81
N ALA A 160 -0.56 9.16 4.83
CA ALA A 160 -1.99 9.45 4.83
C ALA A 160 -2.35 10.88 5.28
N GLY A 161 -1.40 11.65 5.88
CA GLY A 161 -1.73 12.99 6.36
C GLY A 161 -0.54 13.82 6.73
#